data_2670a484f16ff23bb507329de26b1903
#
_entry.id   2670a484f16ff23bb507329de26b1903
#
_cell.length_a   1.000
_cell.length_b   1.000
_cell.length_c   1.000
_cell.angle_alpha   90.00
_cell.angle_beta   90.00
_cell.angle_gamma   90.00
#
_symmetry.space_group_name_H-M   'P 1'
#
loop_
_entity.id
_entity.type
_entity.pdbx_description
1 polymer ?
#
loop_
_entity_poly.entity_id
_entity_poly.type
_entity_poly.pdbx_seq_one_letter_code
_entity_poly.pdbx_strand_id
1 'polypeptide(L)'
;MLSYSPGDSTYFGRNIGYIEESPFIAINKKVSYPTWQMSSLVGVVHASLLLKIEGRIKSDNDFDYYLNSVAKVCMPLGLLCYSEPKLLTETAIEKSSKASVFDLFKFVKQHYKTRWLFLLLLNLVVYEFRFPVVAFIYALFFKSRNKRLISLDNIPVQSSRNVVQKATIDVIIPTIG
;
A
#
# COMPACT_ATOMS: atom_id res chain seq x y z
N MET A 1 -6.70 8.95 -3.15
CA MET A 1 -7.28 7.84 -2.38
C MET A 1 -6.96 8.06 -0.91
N LEU A 2 -7.96 8.08 -0.07
CA LEU A 2 -7.80 8.27 1.37
C LEU A 2 -8.37 7.05 2.08
N SER A 3 -7.75 6.61 3.15
CA SER A 3 -8.32 5.62 4.06
C SER A 3 -7.80 5.84 5.48
N TYR A 4 -8.44 5.21 6.45
CA TYR A 4 -7.96 5.24 7.83
C TYR A 4 -8.27 3.93 8.54
N SER A 5 -7.34 3.50 9.37
CA SER A 5 -7.51 2.41 10.32
C SER A 5 -6.99 2.86 11.67
N PRO A 6 -7.85 2.97 12.69
CA PRO A 6 -7.41 3.26 14.04
C PRO A 6 -6.63 2.07 14.59
N GLY A 7 -5.48 2.30 15.16
CA GLY A 7 -4.66 1.27 15.77
C GLY A 7 -3.31 1.07 15.14
N ASP A 8 -2.50 0.23 15.78
CA ASP A 8 -1.11 0.02 15.39
C ASP A 8 -0.92 -1.07 14.34
N SER A 9 -1.95 -1.85 14.07
CA SER A 9 -1.86 -2.96 13.10
C SER A 9 -2.48 -2.58 11.77
N THR A 10 -1.63 -2.52 10.74
CA THR A 10 -2.08 -2.51 9.34
C THR A 10 -2.49 -3.91 8.91
N TYR A 11 -3.15 -4.03 7.74
CA TYR A 11 -3.59 -5.32 7.19
C TYR A 11 -2.48 -6.37 7.18
N PHE A 12 -1.28 -6.03 6.69
CA PHE A 12 -0.14 -6.95 6.66
C PHE A 12 0.61 -7.08 8.00
N GLY A 13 0.21 -6.34 9.02
CA GLY A 13 0.88 -6.35 10.31
C GLY A 13 2.31 -5.84 10.26
N ARG A 14 3.11 -6.19 11.28
CA ARG A 14 4.51 -5.77 11.36
C ARG A 14 5.43 -6.49 10.37
N ASN A 15 5.03 -7.65 9.87
CA ASN A 15 5.90 -8.51 9.09
C ASN A 15 6.23 -7.94 7.70
N ILE A 16 5.39 -7.05 7.15
CA ILE A 16 5.72 -6.33 5.94
C ILE A 16 6.91 -5.38 6.14
N GLY A 17 7.16 -4.96 7.37
CA GLY A 17 8.29 -4.13 7.75
C GLY A 17 9.65 -4.75 7.43
N TYR A 18 9.76 -6.07 7.40
CA TYR A 18 10.98 -6.76 6.93
C TYR A 18 11.35 -6.45 5.47
N ILE A 19 10.40 -5.90 4.70
CA ILE A 19 10.58 -5.62 3.27
C ILE A 19 10.66 -4.12 3.00
N GLU A 20 9.87 -3.30 3.67
CA GLU A 20 9.67 -1.91 3.25
C GLU A 20 9.69 -0.88 4.38
N GLU A 21 9.49 -1.29 5.60
CA GLU A 21 9.46 -0.34 6.72
C GLU A 21 10.88 0.09 7.10
N SER A 22 11.09 1.40 7.22
CA SER A 22 12.33 1.90 7.79
C SER A 22 12.22 1.91 9.32
N PRO A 23 13.10 1.22 10.06
CA PRO A 23 13.07 1.21 11.51
C PRO A 23 13.39 2.58 12.13
N PHE A 24 13.86 3.53 11.31
CA PHE A 24 14.23 4.88 11.77
C PHE A 24 13.12 5.91 11.57
N ILE A 25 12.00 5.55 10.96
CA ILE A 25 10.89 6.46 10.71
C ILE A 25 9.78 6.19 11.71
N ALA A 26 9.64 7.10 12.68
CA ALA A 26 8.47 7.14 13.57
C ALA A 26 7.38 7.99 12.90
N ILE A 27 6.28 7.37 12.51
CA ILE A 27 5.14 8.06 11.90
C ILE A 27 4.12 8.42 12.97
N ASN A 28 3.76 9.70 13.05
CA ASN A 28 2.63 10.12 13.87
C ASN A 28 1.32 9.76 13.15
N LYS A 29 0.67 8.70 13.59
CA LYS A 29 -0.59 8.20 12.99
C LYS A 29 -1.82 9.06 13.30
N LYS A 30 -1.68 10.09 14.15
CA LYS A 30 -2.77 11.03 14.47
C LYS A 30 -2.90 12.17 13.47
N VAL A 31 -1.97 12.27 12.52
CA VAL A 31 -2.00 13.25 11.43
C VAL A 31 -2.10 12.54 10.09
N SER A 32 -2.53 13.27 9.06
CA SER A 32 -2.54 12.75 7.70
C SER A 32 -1.11 12.50 7.21
N TYR A 33 -0.84 11.32 6.65
CA TYR A 33 0.47 10.97 6.08
C TYR A 33 0.33 10.08 4.84
N PRO A 34 1.27 10.18 3.89
CA PRO A 34 1.25 9.36 2.69
C PRO A 34 1.58 7.91 3.00
N THR A 35 0.77 6.98 2.48
CA THR A 35 1.00 5.54 2.65
C THR A 35 0.30 4.75 1.55
N TRP A 36 0.86 3.59 1.20
CA TRP A 36 0.18 2.61 0.35
C TRP A 36 -0.65 1.60 1.17
N GLN A 37 -0.46 1.58 2.49
CA GLN A 37 -1.20 0.68 3.38
C GLN A 37 -2.60 1.25 3.61
N MET A 38 -3.54 0.74 2.81
CA MET A 38 -4.92 1.15 2.83
C MET A 38 -5.77 0.19 3.67
N SER A 39 -6.88 0.69 4.18
CA SER A 39 -7.85 -0.09 4.96
C SER A 39 -9.24 0.01 4.36
N SER A 40 -9.99 -1.08 4.44
CA SER A 40 -11.40 -1.14 4.06
C SER A 40 -12.35 -0.61 5.13
N LEU A 41 -11.85 -0.30 6.32
CA LEU A 41 -12.68 0.17 7.43
C LEU A 41 -13.40 1.48 7.10
N VAL A 42 -12.65 2.44 6.61
CA VAL A 42 -13.18 3.69 6.07
C VAL A 42 -12.25 4.23 5.01
N GLY A 43 -12.80 4.72 3.92
CA GLY A 43 -12.00 5.32 2.86
C GLY A 43 -12.81 6.02 1.79
N VAL A 44 -12.13 6.85 1.03
CA VAL A 44 -12.67 7.60 -0.10
C VAL A 44 -11.75 7.44 -1.29
N VAL A 45 -12.33 7.10 -2.43
CA VAL A 45 -11.63 6.99 -3.70
C VAL A 45 -12.45 7.66 -4.80
N HIS A 46 -11.79 8.31 -5.72
CA HIS A 46 -12.46 8.96 -6.83
C HIS A 46 -12.98 7.88 -7.82
N ALA A 47 -14.24 7.98 -8.22
CA ALA A 47 -14.89 6.99 -9.08
C ALA A 47 -14.15 6.77 -10.42
N SER A 48 -13.59 7.83 -11.02
CA SER A 48 -12.82 7.70 -12.27
C SER A 48 -11.57 6.83 -12.11
N LEU A 49 -10.97 6.76 -10.92
CA LEU A 49 -9.88 5.84 -10.65
C LEU A 49 -10.38 4.39 -10.70
N LEU A 50 -11.50 4.10 -10.03
CA LEU A 50 -12.09 2.76 -10.03
C LEU A 50 -12.36 2.27 -11.44
N LEU A 51 -12.99 3.11 -12.28
CA LEU A 51 -13.26 2.78 -13.67
C LEU A 51 -11.97 2.50 -14.49
N LYS A 52 -10.88 3.22 -14.21
CA LYS A 52 -9.61 3.00 -14.92
C LYS A 52 -8.88 1.74 -14.50
N ILE A 53 -9.03 1.30 -13.25
CA ILE A 53 -8.36 0.10 -12.74
C ILE A 53 -9.21 -1.15 -12.85
N GLU A 54 -10.50 -1.01 -13.13
CA GLU A 54 -11.42 -2.13 -13.31
C GLU A 54 -10.89 -3.12 -14.36
N GLY A 55 -10.88 -4.40 -14.02
CA GLY A 55 -10.35 -5.47 -14.86
C GLY A 55 -8.82 -5.49 -15.06
N ARG A 56 -8.10 -4.44 -14.65
CA ARG A 56 -6.62 -4.36 -14.78
C ARG A 56 -5.87 -4.86 -13.56
N ILE A 57 -6.43 -4.64 -12.39
CA ILE A 57 -5.94 -5.20 -11.13
C ILE A 57 -6.93 -6.27 -10.72
N LYS A 58 -6.47 -7.53 -10.69
CA LYS A 58 -7.32 -8.65 -10.30
C LYS A 58 -7.86 -8.41 -8.89
N SER A 59 -9.19 -8.43 -8.77
CA SER A 59 -9.84 -8.45 -7.48
C SER A 59 -9.49 -9.76 -6.77
N ASP A 60 -8.98 -9.65 -5.56
CA ASP A 60 -8.77 -10.77 -4.67
C ASP A 60 -10.01 -10.91 -3.76
N ASN A 61 -10.17 -12.06 -3.12
CA ASN A 61 -11.31 -12.33 -2.23
C ASN A 61 -11.33 -11.42 -0.98
N ASP A 62 -10.17 -10.84 -0.64
CA ASP A 62 -10.01 -9.91 0.47
C ASP A 62 -9.91 -8.48 -0.06
N PHE A 63 -10.82 -7.62 0.39
CA PHE A 63 -10.90 -6.24 -0.08
C PHE A 63 -9.72 -5.38 0.41
N ASP A 64 -9.22 -5.62 1.62
CA ASP A 64 -8.01 -4.95 2.12
C ASP A 64 -6.79 -5.32 1.27
N TYR A 65 -6.65 -6.60 0.88
CA TYR A 65 -5.61 -7.01 -0.05
C TYR A 65 -5.69 -6.28 -1.39
N TYR A 66 -6.91 -6.16 -1.92
CA TYR A 66 -7.14 -5.46 -3.18
C TYR A 66 -6.78 -3.97 -3.08
N LEU A 67 -7.24 -3.26 -2.04
CA LEU A 67 -6.94 -1.84 -1.82
C LEU A 67 -5.43 -1.57 -1.71
N ASN A 68 -4.73 -2.40 -0.95
CA ASN A 68 -3.28 -2.32 -0.80
C ASN A 68 -2.56 -2.58 -2.14
N SER A 69 -3.06 -3.53 -2.94
CA SER A 69 -2.53 -3.80 -4.28
C SER A 69 -2.73 -2.62 -5.23
N VAL A 70 -3.91 -2.01 -5.20
CA VAL A 70 -4.22 -0.80 -5.99
C VAL A 70 -3.27 0.33 -5.62
N ALA A 71 -3.15 0.64 -4.34
CA ALA A 71 -2.25 1.69 -3.87
C ALA A 71 -0.80 1.41 -4.31
N LYS A 72 -0.31 0.19 -4.10
CA LYS A 72 1.07 -0.18 -4.43
C LYS A 72 1.38 -0.11 -5.93
N VAL A 73 0.42 -0.42 -6.79
CA VAL A 73 0.57 -0.33 -8.25
C VAL A 73 0.42 1.11 -8.73
N CYS A 74 -0.53 1.87 -8.18
CA CYS A 74 -0.91 3.17 -8.72
C CYS A 74 -0.10 4.35 -8.14
N MET A 75 0.44 4.25 -6.92
CA MET A 75 1.28 5.32 -6.35
C MET A 75 2.49 5.67 -7.23
N PRO A 76 3.26 4.71 -7.76
CA PRO A 76 4.35 5.03 -8.70
C PRO A 76 3.88 5.64 -10.03
N LEU A 77 2.57 5.60 -10.30
CA LEU A 77 1.93 6.19 -11.49
C LEU A 77 1.29 7.55 -11.19
N GLY A 78 1.53 8.10 -9.99
CA GLY A 78 1.05 9.42 -9.59
C GLY A 78 -0.21 9.43 -8.73
N LEU A 79 -0.77 8.28 -8.33
CA LEU A 79 -1.87 8.25 -7.39
C LEU A 79 -1.42 8.66 -5.99
N LEU A 80 -2.00 9.71 -5.44
CA LEU A 80 -1.76 10.10 -4.06
C LEU A 80 -2.64 9.28 -3.12
N CYS A 81 -2.00 8.54 -2.22
CA CYS A 81 -2.64 7.73 -1.19
C CYS A 81 -2.24 8.21 0.19
N TYR A 82 -3.22 8.45 1.06
CA TYR A 82 -2.99 8.95 2.41
C TYR A 82 -3.81 8.19 3.45
N SER A 83 -3.22 8.02 4.63
CA SER A 83 -3.96 7.73 5.84
C SER A 83 -4.50 9.03 6.42
N GLU A 84 -5.82 9.16 6.58
CA GLU A 84 -6.48 10.38 7.02
C GLU A 84 -7.34 10.12 8.27
N PRO A 85 -6.85 10.46 9.47
CA PRO A 85 -7.57 10.20 10.72
C PRO A 85 -8.93 10.88 10.82
N LYS A 86 -9.13 12.00 10.12
CA LYS A 86 -10.39 12.76 10.13
C LYS A 86 -11.56 12.03 9.46
N LEU A 87 -11.29 10.94 8.75
CA LEU A 87 -12.35 10.10 8.16
C LEU A 87 -13.18 9.37 9.22
N LEU A 88 -12.65 9.21 10.42
CA LEU A 88 -13.33 8.51 11.51
C LEU A 88 -13.35 9.42 12.75
N THR A 89 -14.54 9.87 13.15
CA THR A 89 -14.73 10.82 14.27
C THR A 89 -14.89 10.16 15.62
N GLU A 90 -15.27 8.89 15.65
CA GLU A 90 -15.43 8.12 16.88
C GLU A 90 -14.85 6.72 16.74
N THR A 91 -14.42 6.16 17.85
CA THR A 91 -13.78 4.85 17.96
C THR A 91 -14.78 3.71 17.79
N ALA A 92 -15.31 3.54 16.61
CA ALA A 92 -15.85 2.24 16.23
C ALA A 92 -14.66 1.29 16.10
N ILE A 93 -14.38 0.53 17.13
CA ILE A 93 -13.33 -0.50 17.13
C ILE A 93 -13.89 -1.72 16.42
N GLU A 94 -14.04 -1.64 15.10
CA GLU A 94 -14.16 -2.85 14.32
C GLU A 94 -12.76 -3.41 14.06
N LYS A 95 -12.62 -4.70 14.27
CA LYS A 95 -11.39 -5.42 13.96
C LYS A 95 -11.14 -5.34 12.45
N SER A 96 -10.17 -4.56 12.03
CA SER A 96 -9.60 -4.67 10.67
C SER A 96 -9.19 -6.12 10.42
N SER A 97 -9.51 -6.64 9.24
CA SER A 97 -9.03 -7.95 8.81
C SER A 97 -7.50 -7.98 8.82
N LYS A 98 -6.92 -9.14 9.10
CA LYS A 98 -5.46 -9.31 9.09
C LYS A 98 -5.07 -10.28 8.00
N ALA A 99 -4.03 -9.93 7.25
CA ALA A 99 -3.46 -10.80 6.25
C ALA A 99 -2.95 -12.11 6.87
N SER A 100 -3.23 -13.20 6.21
CA SER A 100 -2.58 -14.48 6.50
C SER A 100 -1.11 -14.43 6.07
N VAL A 101 -0.32 -15.36 6.56
CA VAL A 101 1.08 -15.51 6.10
C VAL A 101 1.12 -15.82 4.59
N PHE A 102 0.14 -16.53 4.06
CA PHE A 102 0.01 -16.79 2.62
C PHE A 102 -0.21 -15.51 1.82
N ASP A 103 -1.09 -14.62 2.30
CA ASP A 103 -1.37 -13.34 1.66
C ASP A 103 -0.15 -12.42 1.69
N LEU A 104 0.59 -12.41 2.80
CA LEU A 104 1.84 -11.67 2.93
C LEU A 104 2.87 -12.12 1.87
N PHE A 105 3.16 -13.41 1.79
CA PHE A 105 4.10 -13.95 0.80
C PHE A 105 3.63 -13.72 -0.64
N LYS A 106 2.34 -13.94 -0.91
CA LYS A 106 1.71 -13.65 -2.20
C LYS A 106 1.87 -12.18 -2.59
N PHE A 107 1.61 -11.26 -1.66
CA PHE A 107 1.74 -9.82 -1.88
C PHE A 107 3.19 -9.43 -2.22
N VAL A 108 4.15 -9.93 -1.45
CA VAL A 108 5.58 -9.68 -1.70
C VAL A 108 5.98 -10.20 -3.08
N LYS A 109 5.52 -11.39 -3.48
CA LYS A 109 5.79 -11.93 -4.82
C LYS A 109 5.19 -11.10 -5.94
N GLN A 110 3.99 -10.57 -5.75
CA GLN A 110 3.29 -9.80 -6.77
C GLN A 110 3.82 -8.37 -6.94
N HIS A 111 4.31 -7.74 -5.87
CA HIS A 111 4.66 -6.32 -5.87
C HIS A 111 6.16 -6.02 -5.77
N TYR A 112 6.96 -7.00 -5.38
CA TYR A 112 8.42 -6.85 -5.24
C TYR A 112 9.17 -7.85 -6.12
N LYS A 113 10.49 -7.71 -6.17
CA LYS A 113 11.36 -8.69 -6.85
C LYS A 113 11.41 -9.99 -6.04
N THR A 114 11.52 -11.13 -6.69
CA THR A 114 11.50 -12.46 -6.04
C THR A 114 12.54 -12.61 -4.91
N ARG A 115 13.67 -11.90 -4.99
CA ARG A 115 14.70 -11.90 -3.92
C ARG A 115 14.14 -11.46 -2.55
N TRP A 116 13.14 -10.58 -2.52
CA TRP A 116 12.52 -10.12 -1.29
C TRP A 116 11.69 -11.20 -0.61
N LEU A 117 11.21 -12.17 -1.38
CA LEU A 117 10.51 -13.32 -0.83
C LEU A 117 11.45 -14.19 0.01
N PHE A 118 12.69 -14.39 -0.45
CA PHE A 118 13.72 -15.10 0.30
C PHE A 118 14.13 -14.34 1.56
N LEU A 119 14.27 -13.01 1.46
CA LEU A 119 14.58 -12.17 2.60
C LEU A 119 13.48 -12.23 3.66
N LEU A 120 12.20 -12.18 3.25
CA LEU A 120 11.07 -12.34 4.16
C LEU A 120 11.11 -13.68 4.89
N LEU A 121 11.34 -14.77 4.15
CA LEU A 121 11.46 -16.11 4.74
C LEU A 121 12.61 -16.15 5.77
N LEU A 122 13.77 -15.63 5.39
CA LEU A 122 14.94 -15.60 6.28
C LEU A 122 14.64 -14.82 7.57
N ASN A 123 14.04 -13.64 7.45
CA ASN A 123 13.73 -12.82 8.62
C ASN A 123 12.69 -13.47 9.53
N LEU A 124 11.67 -14.13 8.98
CA LEU A 124 10.68 -14.85 9.79
C LEU A 124 11.31 -16.05 10.52
N VAL A 125 12.27 -16.73 9.87
CA VAL A 125 12.99 -17.84 10.50
C VAL A 125 13.91 -17.34 11.61
N VAL A 126 14.70 -16.30 11.35
CA VAL A 126 15.73 -15.83 12.27
C VAL A 126 15.15 -15.05 13.46
N TYR A 127 14.18 -14.16 13.22
CA TYR A 127 13.65 -13.25 14.24
C TYR A 127 12.35 -13.73 14.88
N GLU A 128 11.54 -14.50 14.17
CA GLU A 128 10.26 -14.97 14.70
C GLU A 128 10.22 -16.48 14.98
N PHE A 129 11.30 -17.20 14.64
CA PHE A 129 11.40 -18.66 14.77
C PHE A 129 10.24 -19.40 14.07
N ARG A 130 9.74 -18.84 12.96
CA ARG A 130 8.66 -19.40 12.15
C ARG A 130 9.21 -19.91 10.83
N PHE A 131 8.70 -21.06 10.40
CA PHE A 131 9.12 -21.73 9.16
C PHE A 131 7.98 -21.79 8.13
N PRO A 132 7.55 -20.67 7.53
CA PRO A 132 6.41 -20.63 6.61
C PRO A 132 6.79 -21.10 5.20
N VAL A 133 7.46 -22.25 5.08
CA VAL A 133 7.95 -22.79 3.80
C VAL A 133 6.80 -23.06 2.83
N VAL A 134 5.66 -23.53 3.32
CA VAL A 134 4.48 -23.79 2.48
C VAL A 134 3.95 -22.49 1.86
N ALA A 135 3.85 -21.41 2.64
CA ALA A 135 3.42 -20.11 2.15
C ALA A 135 4.44 -19.52 1.14
N PHE A 136 5.73 -19.72 1.39
CA PHE A 136 6.78 -19.34 0.47
C PHE A 136 6.65 -20.06 -0.89
N ILE A 137 6.51 -21.40 -0.89
CA ILE A 137 6.35 -22.20 -2.10
C ILE A 137 5.06 -21.80 -2.83
N TYR A 138 3.94 -21.66 -2.11
CA TYR A 138 2.69 -21.19 -2.67
C TYR A 138 2.85 -19.85 -3.41
N ALA A 139 3.58 -18.92 -2.82
CA ALA A 139 3.78 -17.61 -3.43
C ALA A 139 4.57 -17.67 -4.75
N LEU A 140 5.46 -18.63 -4.94
CA LEU A 140 6.25 -18.75 -6.17
C LEU A 140 5.40 -18.96 -7.43
N PHE A 141 4.19 -19.51 -7.30
CA PHE A 141 3.25 -19.71 -8.41
C PHE A 141 2.59 -18.41 -8.91
N PHE A 142 2.70 -17.31 -8.17
CA PHE A 142 2.09 -16.05 -8.57
C PHE A 142 3.04 -15.23 -9.44
N LYS A 143 2.45 -14.58 -10.47
CA LYS A 143 3.18 -13.64 -11.34
C LYS A 143 3.20 -12.25 -10.71
N SER A 144 4.27 -11.51 -11.01
CA SER A 144 4.34 -10.08 -10.69
C SER A 144 3.21 -9.30 -11.37
N ARG A 145 2.61 -8.35 -10.67
CA ARG A 145 1.59 -7.46 -11.25
C ARG A 145 2.27 -6.47 -12.20
N ASN A 146 1.80 -6.41 -13.43
CA ASN A 146 2.40 -5.55 -14.44
C ASN A 146 1.98 -4.09 -14.24
N LYS A 147 2.91 -3.25 -13.79
CA LYS A 147 2.70 -1.81 -13.56
C LYS A 147 2.48 -1.00 -14.84
N ARG A 148 2.92 -1.53 -16.00
CA ARG A 148 2.87 -0.80 -17.27
C ARG A 148 1.48 -0.79 -17.94
N LEU A 149 0.55 -1.61 -17.46
CA LEU A 149 -0.78 -1.73 -18.06
C LEU A 149 -1.77 -0.65 -17.59
N ILE A 150 -1.39 0.17 -16.62
CA ILE A 150 -2.25 1.22 -16.07
C ILE A 150 -1.64 2.57 -16.39
N SER A 151 -2.33 3.39 -17.18
CA SER A 151 -2.07 4.81 -17.31
C SER A 151 -3.09 5.58 -16.50
N LEU A 152 -2.62 6.44 -15.62
CA LEU A 152 -3.46 7.36 -14.84
C LEU A 152 -3.56 8.74 -15.52
N ASP A 153 -2.97 8.89 -16.71
CA ASP A 153 -3.07 10.12 -17.50
C ASP A 153 -4.53 10.47 -17.76
N ASN A 154 -4.83 11.75 -17.82
CA ASN A 154 -6.17 12.28 -18.08
C ASN A 154 -7.22 11.97 -16.99
N ILE A 155 -6.84 11.80 -15.72
CA ILE A 155 -7.80 11.92 -14.64
C ILE A 155 -8.06 13.42 -14.43
N PRO A 156 -9.28 13.92 -14.66
CA PRO A 156 -9.59 15.31 -14.41
C PRO A 156 -9.48 15.58 -12.90
N VAL A 157 -8.50 16.38 -12.53
CA VAL A 157 -8.35 16.85 -11.14
C VAL A 157 -9.06 18.18 -11.03
N GLN A 158 -10.19 18.20 -10.32
CA GLN A 158 -10.85 19.44 -9.96
C GLN A 158 -10.18 19.98 -8.69
N SER A 159 -9.47 21.11 -8.81
CA SER A 159 -8.91 21.81 -7.69
C SER A 159 -9.76 23.06 -7.41
N SER A 160 -10.13 23.27 -6.16
CA SER A 160 -10.77 24.50 -5.70
C SER A 160 -9.79 25.68 -5.62
N ARG A 161 -8.50 25.43 -5.80
CA ARG A 161 -7.46 26.46 -5.87
C ARG A 161 -7.16 26.78 -7.33
N ASN A 162 -6.98 28.07 -7.60
CA ASN A 162 -6.47 28.51 -8.89
C ASN A 162 -5.08 27.89 -9.11
N VAL A 163 -5.02 26.90 -9.97
CA VAL A 163 -3.74 26.31 -10.37
C VAL A 163 -3.03 27.35 -11.22
N VAL A 164 -1.87 27.79 -10.79
CA VAL A 164 -1.02 28.70 -11.56
C VAL A 164 -0.65 27.99 -12.86
N GLN A 165 -1.02 28.57 -14.00
CA GLN A 165 -0.80 27.99 -15.34
C GLN A 165 0.68 27.76 -15.67
N LYS A 166 1.58 28.40 -14.95
CA LYS A 166 3.04 28.19 -15.02
C LYS A 166 3.55 27.92 -13.61
N ALA A 167 3.51 26.66 -13.20
CA ALA A 167 4.14 26.25 -11.96
C ALA A 167 5.64 26.08 -12.21
N THR A 168 6.48 26.84 -11.51
CA THR A 168 7.89 26.52 -11.34
C THR A 168 8.01 25.47 -10.23
N ILE A 169 8.67 24.36 -10.54
CA ILE A 169 8.95 23.34 -9.55
C ILE A 169 10.40 23.52 -9.10
N ASP A 170 10.59 23.91 -7.86
CA ASP A 170 11.90 23.96 -7.24
C ASP A 170 12.23 22.56 -6.70
N VAL A 171 13.27 21.95 -7.23
CA VAL A 171 13.77 20.65 -6.74
C VAL A 171 14.94 20.93 -5.81
N ILE A 172 14.74 20.70 -4.52
CA ILE A 172 15.79 20.78 -3.50
C ILE A 172 16.37 19.37 -3.32
N ILE A 173 17.61 19.16 -3.76
CA ILE A 173 18.33 17.93 -3.52
C ILE A 173 19.25 18.16 -2.31
N PRO A 174 18.99 17.58 -1.13
CA PRO A 174 19.91 17.67 -0.03
C PRO A 174 21.18 16.87 -0.38
N THR A 175 22.30 17.54 -0.51
CA THR A 175 23.61 16.90 -0.63
C THR A 175 24.23 16.82 0.76
N ILE A 176 24.58 15.60 1.17
CA ILE A 176 25.42 15.37 2.36
C ILE A 176 26.86 15.52 1.88
N GLY A 177 27.52 16.61 2.33
CA GLY A 177 28.94 16.81 2.12
C GLY A 177 29.78 15.98 3.07
#